data_fe6d680f291b3ea73bbc1faf96170a11
#
_entry.id   fe6d680f291b3ea73bbc1faf96170a11
#
_cell.length_a   1.000
_cell.length_b   1.000
_cell.length_c   1.000
_cell.angle_alpha   90.00
_cell.angle_beta   90.00
_cell.angle_gamma   90.00
#
_symmetry.space_group_name_H-M   'P 1'
#
loop_
_entity.id
_entity.type
_entity.pdbx_description
1 polymer ?
#
loop_
_entity_poly.entity_id
_entity_poly.type
_entity_poly.pdbx_seq_one_letter_code
_entity_poly.pdbx_strand_id
1 'polypeptide(L)'
;SLESSDSVTLFSSEFTKNQDSIPINGLIWMGQKKFMISQIKEKINSGFDCVKIKIGSLDFDTEIDLIKNIRKEYSLKDLEIRVDANCAFSFSESLEKLKKLSDFSIHSIEQPIQTRQWENMAFLCEKSPLAIALDEELINLSNSEKEKMIEVIDPKYIILKPSLVGGLKKCEDWIDIAVRNNVKWWATSALESNIGLNAIAQWVYEKHANMKQGLGTGKLFSNNIPSPYIIEKGRLKYITKNKWDLSLFDQQKQLLL
;
A
#
# COMPACT_ATOMS: atom_id res chain seq x y z
N SER A 1 -1.87 11.96 -30.42
CA SER A 1 -1.51 13.30 -29.90
C SER A 1 -2.05 13.46 -28.50
N LEU A 2 -1.16 13.73 -27.54
CA LEU A 2 -1.49 14.02 -26.13
C LEU A 2 -1.88 15.52 -25.97
N GLU A 3 -2.74 16.03 -26.81
CA GLU A 3 -3.01 17.47 -26.89
C GLU A 3 -4.17 17.97 -26.01
N SER A 4 -4.84 17.10 -25.26
CA SER A 4 -5.87 17.52 -24.31
C SER A 4 -5.58 17.02 -22.90
N SER A 5 -5.94 17.79 -21.88
CA SER A 5 -5.92 17.39 -20.47
C SER A 5 -6.71 16.09 -20.20
N ASP A 6 -7.54 15.67 -21.13
CA ASP A 6 -8.36 14.45 -21.07
C ASP A 6 -7.59 13.17 -21.43
N SER A 7 -6.38 13.28 -22.00
CA SER A 7 -5.58 12.14 -22.48
C SER A 7 -5.02 11.26 -21.35
N VAL A 8 -5.08 11.70 -20.10
CA VAL A 8 -4.59 10.96 -18.91
C VAL A 8 -5.74 10.33 -18.11
N THR A 9 -6.99 10.55 -18.52
CA THR A 9 -8.16 9.90 -17.94
C THR A 9 -8.35 8.53 -18.59
N LEU A 10 -8.16 7.45 -17.83
CA LEU A 10 -8.35 6.07 -18.29
C LEU A 10 -9.80 5.61 -18.10
N PHE A 11 -10.41 6.03 -16.99
CA PHE A 11 -11.77 5.69 -16.61
C PHE A 11 -12.54 6.96 -16.24
N SER A 12 -13.67 7.21 -16.90
CA SER A 12 -14.57 8.31 -16.52
C SER A 12 -15.45 7.85 -15.35
N SER A 13 -15.18 8.40 -14.18
CA SER A 13 -15.82 8.00 -12.91
C SER A 13 -16.13 9.22 -12.04
N GLU A 14 -16.84 9.03 -10.94
CA GLU A 14 -17.08 10.09 -9.95
C GLU A 14 -15.76 10.60 -9.34
N PHE A 15 -14.77 9.71 -9.18
CA PHE A 15 -13.45 10.08 -8.74
C PHE A 15 -12.76 11.07 -9.69
N THR A 16 -12.73 10.78 -11.00
CA THR A 16 -12.10 11.64 -11.99
C THR A 16 -12.89 12.91 -12.28
N LYS A 17 -14.17 12.97 -11.87
CA LYS A 17 -15.03 14.17 -11.92
C LYS A 17 -14.96 15.01 -10.62
N ASN A 18 -14.08 14.67 -9.67
CA ASN A 18 -13.99 15.33 -8.35
C ASN A 18 -15.29 15.24 -7.53
N GLN A 19 -16.04 14.17 -7.68
CA GLN A 19 -17.30 13.92 -6.94
C GLN A 19 -17.09 12.90 -5.82
N ASP A 20 -15.99 12.13 -5.86
CA ASP A 20 -15.60 11.18 -4.82
C ASP A 20 -14.08 11.13 -4.65
N SER A 21 -13.62 10.30 -3.72
CA SER A 21 -12.21 10.19 -3.34
C SER A 21 -11.87 8.79 -2.81
N ILE A 22 -10.60 8.41 -2.90
CA ILE A 22 -10.10 7.11 -2.46
C ILE A 22 -9.54 7.22 -1.05
N PRO A 23 -10.02 6.42 -0.06
CA PRO A 23 -9.39 6.37 1.26
C PRO A 23 -7.99 5.75 1.16
N ILE A 24 -7.01 6.40 1.80
CA ILE A 24 -5.61 5.96 1.74
C ILE A 24 -4.98 5.92 3.13
N ASN A 25 -3.98 5.06 3.31
CA ASN A 25 -3.16 5.08 4.51
C ASN A 25 -2.02 6.10 4.40
N GLY A 26 -1.63 6.68 5.53
CA GLY A 26 -0.39 7.43 5.66
C GLY A 26 0.80 6.49 5.76
N LEU A 27 1.86 6.72 4.98
CA LEU A 27 3.08 5.94 5.04
C LEU A 27 4.05 6.58 6.03
N ILE A 28 4.58 5.76 6.94
CA ILE A 28 5.62 6.12 7.91
C ILE A 28 6.89 5.37 7.52
N TRP A 29 7.84 6.11 6.97
CA TRP A 29 9.13 5.58 6.58
C TRP A 29 9.98 5.23 7.80
N MET A 30 10.78 4.17 7.65
CA MET A 30 11.75 3.78 8.66
C MET A 30 12.82 4.86 8.84
N GLY A 31 13.35 4.97 10.05
CA GLY A 31 14.36 5.94 10.41
C GLY A 31 14.53 5.99 11.93
N GLN A 32 15.23 6.98 12.43
CA GLN A 32 15.37 7.16 13.87
C GLN A 32 14.00 7.37 14.55
N LYS A 33 13.82 6.87 15.78
CA LYS A 33 12.56 6.94 16.55
C LYS A 33 11.91 8.32 16.52
N LYS A 34 12.70 9.41 16.71
CA LYS A 34 12.19 10.79 16.67
C LYS A 34 11.60 11.16 15.32
N PHE A 35 12.25 10.75 14.23
CA PHE A 35 11.77 11.00 12.87
C PHE A 35 10.46 10.25 12.59
N MET A 36 10.36 8.99 13.00
CA MET A 36 9.13 8.21 12.85
C MET A 36 7.97 8.82 13.63
N ILE A 37 8.20 9.25 14.87
CA ILE A 37 7.19 9.96 15.70
C ILE A 37 6.72 11.24 14.99
N SER A 38 7.62 12.02 14.41
CA SER A 38 7.24 13.26 13.71
C SER A 38 6.36 12.99 12.49
N GLN A 39 6.68 11.96 11.70
CA GLN A 39 5.86 11.54 10.56
C GLN A 39 4.45 11.09 11.01
N ILE A 40 4.36 10.31 12.09
CA ILE A 40 3.08 9.83 12.62
C ILE A 40 2.20 11.03 13.04
N LYS A 41 2.77 11.97 13.79
CA LYS A 41 2.04 13.18 14.19
C LYS A 41 1.60 14.02 12.98
N GLU A 42 2.46 14.17 11.99
CA GLU A 42 2.13 14.85 10.73
C GLU A 42 0.93 14.18 10.04
N LYS A 43 0.94 12.85 9.89
CA LYS A 43 -0.15 12.12 9.22
C LYS A 43 -1.45 12.25 10.00
N ILE A 44 -1.43 12.07 11.32
CA ILE A 44 -2.63 12.21 12.14
C ILE A 44 -3.18 13.64 12.10
N ASN A 45 -2.32 14.65 12.22
CA ASN A 45 -2.72 16.06 12.13
C ASN A 45 -3.28 16.41 10.73
N SER A 46 -2.84 15.69 9.68
CA SER A 46 -3.37 15.78 8.32
C SER A 46 -4.68 15.00 8.13
N GLY A 47 -5.22 14.41 9.20
CA GLY A 47 -6.51 13.72 9.20
C GLY A 47 -6.49 12.29 8.66
N PHE A 48 -5.32 11.63 8.65
CA PHE A 48 -5.26 10.19 8.37
C PHE A 48 -5.78 9.40 9.58
N ASP A 49 -6.67 8.48 9.32
CA ASP A 49 -7.21 7.51 10.27
C ASP A 49 -6.61 6.09 10.10
N CYS A 50 -5.60 5.97 9.25
CA CYS A 50 -4.79 4.76 9.05
C CYS A 50 -3.35 5.13 8.74
N VAL A 51 -2.41 4.47 9.41
CA VAL A 51 -0.97 4.58 9.10
C VAL A 51 -0.37 3.19 8.84
N LYS A 52 0.54 3.13 7.86
CA LYS A 52 1.39 1.97 7.61
C LYS A 52 2.81 2.30 8.07
N ILE A 53 3.33 1.57 9.06
CA ILE A 53 4.63 1.80 9.68
C ILE A 53 5.60 0.75 9.16
N LYS A 54 6.70 1.18 8.56
CA LYS A 54 7.81 0.30 8.21
C LYS A 54 8.54 -0.13 9.47
N ILE A 55 8.76 -1.45 9.65
CA ILE A 55 9.45 -2.06 10.78
C ILE A 55 10.55 -3.00 10.30
N GLY A 56 11.39 -3.49 11.22
CA GLY A 56 12.49 -4.40 10.91
C GLY A 56 13.83 -3.71 10.64
N SER A 57 13.92 -2.40 10.82
CA SER A 57 15.17 -1.63 10.66
C SER A 57 15.78 -1.15 11.99
N LEU A 58 14.96 -1.01 13.01
CA LEU A 58 15.40 -0.74 14.38
C LEU A 58 15.44 -2.05 15.18
N ASP A 59 15.98 -2.00 16.40
CA ASP A 59 15.77 -3.11 17.31
C ASP A 59 14.26 -3.25 17.63
N PHE A 60 13.82 -4.48 17.76
CA PHE A 60 12.40 -4.79 17.85
C PHE A 60 11.71 -4.17 19.08
N ASP A 61 12.43 -4.06 20.21
CA ASP A 61 11.85 -3.46 21.41
C ASP A 61 11.64 -1.95 21.24
N THR A 62 12.52 -1.27 20.49
CA THR A 62 12.32 0.13 20.09
C THR A 62 11.10 0.31 19.19
N GLU A 63 10.86 -0.62 18.23
CA GLU A 63 9.68 -0.60 17.37
C GLU A 63 8.40 -0.86 18.16
N ILE A 64 8.42 -1.81 19.08
CA ILE A 64 7.31 -2.06 20.02
C ILE A 64 7.01 -0.83 20.87
N ASP A 65 8.02 -0.17 21.43
CA ASP A 65 7.86 1.05 22.20
C ASP A 65 7.23 2.19 21.39
N LEU A 66 7.60 2.31 20.11
CA LEU A 66 7.00 3.28 19.21
C LEU A 66 5.50 3.02 19.04
N ILE A 67 5.12 1.78 18.71
CA ILE A 67 3.73 1.37 18.52
C ILE A 67 2.93 1.53 19.81
N LYS A 68 3.48 1.13 20.94
CA LYS A 68 2.90 1.29 22.27
C LYS A 68 2.57 2.77 22.60
N ASN A 69 3.49 3.68 22.27
CA ASN A 69 3.27 5.10 22.48
C ASN A 69 2.14 5.65 21.61
N ILE A 70 2.06 5.19 20.34
CA ILE A 70 0.94 5.55 19.47
C ILE A 70 -0.38 5.05 20.04
N ARG A 71 -0.45 3.80 20.50
CA ARG A 71 -1.68 3.22 21.06
C ARG A 71 -2.11 3.83 22.40
N LYS A 72 -1.20 4.38 23.18
CA LYS A 72 -1.54 5.15 24.37
C LYS A 72 -2.28 6.45 24.05
N GLU A 73 -1.93 7.07 22.91
CA GLU A 73 -2.49 8.36 22.48
C GLU A 73 -3.73 8.17 21.59
N TYR A 74 -3.75 7.13 20.75
CA TYR A 74 -4.81 6.88 19.75
C TYR A 74 -5.37 5.47 19.89
N SER A 75 -6.66 5.35 20.18
CA SER A 75 -7.35 4.07 20.28
C SER A 75 -7.48 3.37 18.91
N LEU A 76 -7.88 2.10 18.91
CA LEU A 76 -8.20 1.39 17.65
C LEU A 76 -9.32 2.06 16.84
N LYS A 77 -10.25 2.76 17.52
CA LYS A 77 -11.35 3.46 16.84
C LYS A 77 -10.87 4.73 16.13
N ASP A 78 -9.80 5.35 16.65
CA ASP A 78 -9.28 6.62 16.13
C ASP A 78 -8.24 6.38 15.02
N LEU A 79 -7.45 5.29 15.12
CA LEU A 79 -6.33 5.06 14.21
C LEU A 79 -6.13 3.56 13.94
N GLU A 80 -6.30 3.16 12.70
CA GLU A 80 -5.85 1.86 12.21
C GLU A 80 -4.32 1.88 12.04
N ILE A 81 -3.63 0.87 12.59
CA ILE A 81 -2.19 0.68 12.38
C ILE A 81 -1.97 -0.59 11.55
N ARG A 82 -1.26 -0.45 10.46
CA ARG A 82 -0.64 -1.55 9.70
C ARG A 82 0.87 -1.49 9.88
N VAL A 83 1.52 -2.61 9.93
CA VAL A 83 2.99 -2.67 9.95
C VAL A 83 3.49 -3.44 8.72
N ASP A 84 4.69 -3.07 8.25
CA ASP A 84 5.30 -3.66 7.06
C ASP A 84 6.75 -4.02 7.39
N ALA A 85 7.03 -5.32 7.45
CA ALA A 85 8.33 -5.86 7.80
C ALA A 85 9.26 -6.04 6.59
N ASN A 86 8.75 -5.97 5.35
CA ASN A 86 9.54 -6.17 4.12
C ASN A 86 10.51 -7.36 4.24
N CYS A 87 10.03 -8.51 4.66
CA CYS A 87 10.80 -9.74 4.82
C CYS A 87 11.88 -9.70 5.92
N ALA A 88 11.83 -8.78 6.87
CA ALA A 88 12.93 -8.55 7.81
C ALA A 88 13.08 -9.63 8.90
N PHE A 89 12.05 -10.44 9.16
CA PHE A 89 12.10 -11.41 10.24
C PHE A 89 12.60 -12.77 9.76
N SER A 90 13.39 -13.45 10.60
CA SER A 90 13.64 -14.88 10.42
C SER A 90 12.40 -15.68 10.82
N PHE A 91 12.17 -16.84 10.22
CA PHE A 91 11.04 -17.70 10.59
C PHE A 91 11.07 -18.09 12.08
N SER A 92 12.25 -18.39 12.61
CA SER A 92 12.41 -18.83 14.01
C SER A 92 11.95 -17.81 15.05
N GLU A 93 12.03 -16.51 14.76
CA GLU A 93 11.62 -15.44 15.69
C GLU A 93 10.25 -14.83 15.35
N SER A 94 9.74 -15.10 14.14
CA SER A 94 8.55 -14.40 13.60
C SER A 94 7.33 -14.58 14.49
N LEU A 95 7.00 -15.80 14.89
CA LEU A 95 5.77 -16.05 15.65
C LEU A 95 5.73 -15.28 16.97
N GLU A 96 6.86 -15.20 17.68
CA GLU A 96 6.95 -14.46 18.95
C GLU A 96 6.85 -12.94 18.73
N LYS A 97 7.46 -12.44 17.64
CA LYS A 97 7.29 -11.03 17.25
C LYS A 97 5.85 -10.70 16.89
N LEU A 98 5.17 -11.57 16.11
CA LEU A 98 3.78 -11.39 15.73
C LEU A 98 2.85 -11.39 16.95
N LYS A 99 3.08 -12.27 17.93
CA LYS A 99 2.34 -12.28 19.21
C LYS A 99 2.50 -10.96 19.95
N LYS A 100 3.74 -10.46 20.13
CA LYS A 100 3.99 -9.18 20.79
C LYS A 100 3.35 -8.00 20.06
N LEU A 101 3.37 -7.98 18.72
CA LEU A 101 2.71 -6.96 17.93
C LEU A 101 1.19 -7.00 18.07
N SER A 102 0.59 -8.17 18.22
CA SER A 102 -0.87 -8.33 18.34
C SER A 102 -1.45 -7.69 19.60
N ASP A 103 -0.65 -7.52 20.66
CA ASP A 103 -1.06 -6.84 21.90
C ASP A 103 -1.46 -5.37 21.70
N PHE A 104 -1.07 -4.78 20.57
CA PHE A 104 -1.34 -3.38 20.25
C PHE A 104 -2.48 -3.18 19.24
N SER A 105 -3.35 -4.17 19.05
CA SER A 105 -4.50 -4.07 18.14
C SER A 105 -4.10 -3.59 16.73
N ILE A 106 -3.01 -4.15 16.20
CA ILE A 106 -2.55 -3.88 14.83
C ILE A 106 -3.49 -4.60 13.85
N HIS A 107 -3.86 -3.94 12.76
CA HIS A 107 -4.75 -4.50 11.75
C HIS A 107 -4.09 -5.68 11.01
N SER A 108 -2.86 -5.51 10.56
CA SER A 108 -2.14 -6.52 9.80
C SER A 108 -0.63 -6.25 9.77
N ILE A 109 0.14 -7.32 9.54
CA ILE A 109 1.55 -7.24 9.19
C ILE A 109 1.74 -7.65 7.73
N GLU A 110 2.50 -6.83 6.99
CA GLU A 110 2.88 -7.07 5.60
C GLU A 110 4.22 -7.81 5.55
N GLN A 111 4.25 -8.91 4.80
CA GLN A 111 5.40 -9.76 4.46
C GLN A 111 6.43 -9.93 5.60
N PRO A 112 6.10 -10.68 6.65
CA PRO A 112 6.98 -10.79 7.82
C PRO A 112 8.30 -11.52 7.53
N ILE A 113 8.30 -12.59 6.73
CA ILE A 113 9.46 -13.42 6.39
C ILE A 113 9.79 -13.38 4.90
N GLN A 114 10.97 -13.86 4.53
CA GLN A 114 11.42 -13.98 3.14
C GLN A 114 10.45 -14.80 2.30
N THR A 115 10.32 -14.41 1.03
CA THR A 115 9.45 -15.06 0.06
C THR A 115 9.85 -16.50 -0.24
N ARG A 116 8.95 -17.27 -0.85
CA ARG A 116 9.15 -18.67 -1.27
C ARG A 116 9.32 -19.67 -0.11
N GLN A 117 8.87 -19.29 1.07
CA GLN A 117 8.79 -20.15 2.25
C GLN A 117 7.31 -20.43 2.58
N TRP A 118 6.56 -20.99 1.62
CA TRP A 118 5.11 -21.09 1.71
C TRP A 118 4.62 -21.87 2.94
N GLU A 119 5.27 -22.98 3.27
CA GLU A 119 4.92 -23.80 4.44
C GLU A 119 5.18 -23.02 5.75
N ASN A 120 6.29 -22.28 5.83
CA ASN A 120 6.59 -21.43 6.97
C ASN A 120 5.59 -20.27 7.08
N MET A 121 5.23 -19.65 5.96
CA MET A 121 4.25 -18.57 5.93
C MET A 121 2.84 -19.09 6.29
N ALA A 122 2.46 -20.28 5.78
CA ALA A 122 1.22 -20.96 6.13
C ALA A 122 1.13 -21.22 7.64
N PHE A 123 2.20 -21.74 8.24
CA PHE A 123 2.31 -21.91 9.69
C PHE A 123 2.08 -20.60 10.44
N LEU A 124 2.69 -19.50 9.97
CA LEU A 124 2.48 -18.19 10.58
C LEU A 124 1.05 -17.70 10.40
N CYS A 125 0.43 -17.89 9.23
CA CYS A 125 -0.97 -17.51 8.99
C CYS A 125 -1.93 -18.27 9.90
N GLU A 126 -1.67 -19.54 10.17
CA GLU A 126 -2.48 -20.39 11.08
C GLU A 126 -2.29 -20.02 12.56
N LYS A 127 -1.03 -19.79 12.99
CA LYS A 127 -0.69 -19.68 14.44
C LYS A 127 -0.62 -18.25 14.95
N SER A 128 -0.46 -17.26 14.07
CA SER A 128 -0.37 -15.87 14.49
C SER A 128 -1.72 -15.28 14.87
N PRO A 129 -1.84 -14.59 16.02
CA PRO A 129 -3.01 -13.79 16.34
C PRO A 129 -3.11 -12.50 15.49
N LEU A 130 -2.03 -12.11 14.82
CA LEU A 130 -1.97 -10.94 13.94
C LEU A 130 -2.14 -11.38 12.49
N ALA A 131 -3.10 -10.78 11.80
CA ALA A 131 -3.39 -11.07 10.40
C ALA A 131 -2.20 -10.72 9.48
N ILE A 132 -1.87 -11.60 8.54
CA ILE A 132 -0.78 -11.44 7.60
C ILE A 132 -1.32 -10.98 6.24
N ALA A 133 -0.57 -10.04 5.62
CA ALA A 133 -0.76 -9.56 4.27
C ALA A 133 0.46 -9.90 3.42
N LEU A 134 0.26 -10.54 2.27
CA LEU A 134 1.34 -10.88 1.35
C LEU A 134 1.55 -9.76 0.33
N ASP A 135 2.81 -9.36 0.11
CA ASP A 135 3.25 -8.38 -0.86
C ASP A 135 4.29 -8.97 -1.82
N GLU A 136 5.54 -9.07 -1.39
CA GLU A 136 6.64 -9.56 -2.22
C GLU A 136 6.42 -11.01 -2.69
N GLU A 137 5.62 -11.80 -1.97
CA GLU A 137 5.25 -13.17 -2.33
C GLU A 137 4.51 -13.25 -3.67
N LEU A 138 3.80 -12.18 -4.06
CA LEU A 138 2.99 -12.15 -5.28
C LEU A 138 3.81 -11.97 -6.57
N ILE A 139 5.09 -11.60 -6.44
CA ILE A 139 5.93 -11.20 -7.57
C ILE A 139 6.48 -12.45 -8.30
N ASN A 140 6.47 -12.40 -9.65
CA ASN A 140 7.02 -13.45 -10.52
C ASN A 140 6.42 -14.84 -10.31
N LEU A 141 5.10 -14.92 -10.12
CA LEU A 141 4.34 -16.16 -10.09
C LEU A 141 3.62 -16.43 -11.42
N SER A 142 3.69 -17.66 -11.91
CA SER A 142 2.84 -18.14 -12.99
C SER A 142 1.38 -18.24 -12.52
N ASN A 143 0.43 -18.33 -13.46
CA ASN A 143 -0.99 -18.40 -13.08
C ASN A 143 -1.33 -19.64 -12.23
N SER A 144 -0.67 -20.78 -12.49
CA SER A 144 -0.86 -22.00 -11.67
C SER A 144 -0.25 -21.87 -10.27
N GLU A 145 0.86 -21.13 -10.12
CA GLU A 145 1.47 -20.91 -8.82
C GLU A 145 0.67 -19.94 -7.96
N LYS A 146 0.00 -18.95 -8.55
CA LYS A 146 -0.81 -17.98 -7.81
C LYS A 146 -1.89 -18.64 -6.96
N GLU A 147 -2.69 -19.51 -7.59
CA GLU A 147 -3.78 -20.20 -6.91
C GLU A 147 -3.24 -21.15 -5.84
N LYS A 148 -2.24 -21.97 -6.21
CA LYS A 148 -1.57 -22.87 -5.27
C LYS A 148 -0.97 -22.13 -4.07
N MET A 149 -0.35 -20.97 -4.29
CA MET A 149 0.25 -20.16 -3.21
C MET A 149 -0.82 -19.67 -2.22
N ILE A 150 -1.95 -19.16 -2.72
CA ILE A 150 -3.06 -18.71 -1.86
C ILE A 150 -3.65 -19.89 -1.07
N GLU A 151 -3.86 -21.04 -1.72
CA GLU A 151 -4.39 -22.24 -1.08
C GLU A 151 -3.46 -22.80 0.00
N VAL A 152 -2.15 -22.79 -0.23
CA VAL A 152 -1.15 -23.30 0.74
C VAL A 152 -0.97 -22.35 1.91
N ILE A 153 -0.85 -21.04 1.65
CA ILE A 153 -0.53 -20.05 2.69
C ILE A 153 -1.77 -19.64 3.48
N ASP A 154 -2.94 -19.57 2.84
CA ASP A 154 -4.21 -19.09 3.40
C ASP A 154 -4.08 -17.74 4.12
N PRO A 155 -3.57 -16.69 3.43
CA PRO A 155 -3.35 -15.38 4.04
C PRO A 155 -4.68 -14.65 4.24
N LYS A 156 -4.72 -13.71 5.19
CA LYS A 156 -5.90 -12.87 5.36
C LYS A 156 -6.01 -11.79 4.29
N TYR A 157 -4.88 -11.31 3.80
CA TYR A 157 -4.80 -10.21 2.84
C TYR A 157 -3.71 -10.44 1.80
N ILE A 158 -3.92 -9.84 0.61
CA ILE A 158 -2.85 -9.62 -0.39
C ILE A 158 -2.76 -8.14 -0.75
N ILE A 159 -1.57 -7.71 -1.13
CA ILE A 159 -1.27 -6.33 -1.51
C ILE A 159 -0.88 -6.29 -2.98
N LEU A 160 -1.64 -5.53 -3.77
CA LEU A 160 -1.46 -5.48 -5.20
C LEU A 160 -0.62 -4.26 -5.60
N LYS A 161 0.54 -4.50 -6.19
CA LYS A 161 1.41 -3.50 -6.82
C LYS A 161 1.40 -3.73 -8.34
N PRO A 162 0.53 -3.06 -9.11
CA PRO A 162 0.39 -3.34 -10.54
C PRO A 162 1.71 -3.35 -11.31
N SER A 163 2.60 -2.42 -10.99
CA SER A 163 3.92 -2.33 -11.64
C SER A 163 4.83 -3.54 -11.37
N LEU A 164 4.60 -4.31 -10.32
CA LEU A 164 5.43 -5.45 -9.92
C LEU A 164 4.81 -6.81 -10.28
N VAL A 165 3.49 -6.89 -10.34
CA VAL A 165 2.79 -8.17 -10.59
C VAL A 165 2.36 -8.35 -12.05
N GLY A 166 2.78 -7.45 -12.94
CA GLY A 166 2.57 -7.57 -14.40
C GLY A 166 1.41 -6.73 -14.96
N GLY A 167 1.04 -5.64 -14.29
CA GLY A 167 0.06 -4.66 -14.74
C GLY A 167 -1.35 -4.86 -14.19
N LEU A 168 -2.25 -3.98 -14.61
CA LEU A 168 -3.63 -3.94 -14.10
C LEU A 168 -4.38 -5.25 -14.36
N LYS A 169 -4.23 -5.83 -15.56
CA LYS A 169 -4.89 -7.10 -15.91
C LYS A 169 -4.44 -8.26 -15.02
N LYS A 170 -3.15 -8.32 -14.69
CA LYS A 170 -2.64 -9.36 -13.78
C LYS A 170 -3.10 -9.16 -12.33
N CYS A 171 -3.34 -7.91 -11.92
CA CYS A 171 -4.00 -7.63 -10.65
C CYS A 171 -5.45 -8.12 -10.63
N GLU A 172 -6.19 -8.03 -11.73
CA GLU A 172 -7.55 -8.60 -11.84
C GLU A 172 -7.54 -10.11 -11.64
N ASP A 173 -6.60 -10.82 -12.27
CA ASP A 173 -6.41 -12.26 -12.05
C ASP A 173 -6.20 -12.55 -10.53
N TRP A 174 -5.40 -11.73 -9.83
CA TRP A 174 -5.19 -11.84 -8.39
C TRP A 174 -6.45 -11.55 -7.57
N ILE A 175 -7.25 -10.55 -7.96
CA ILE A 175 -8.52 -10.23 -7.29
C ILE A 175 -9.48 -11.41 -7.41
N ASP A 176 -9.59 -12.00 -8.60
CA ASP A 176 -10.47 -13.15 -8.83
C ASP A 176 -10.06 -14.36 -7.96
N ILE A 177 -8.76 -14.64 -7.85
CA ILE A 177 -8.24 -15.69 -6.96
C ILE A 177 -8.54 -15.36 -5.49
N ALA A 178 -8.26 -14.14 -5.06
CA ALA A 178 -8.48 -13.69 -3.70
C ALA A 178 -9.96 -13.80 -3.28
N VAL A 179 -10.88 -13.37 -4.15
CA VAL A 179 -12.33 -13.45 -3.91
C VAL A 179 -12.79 -14.90 -3.74
N ARG A 180 -12.34 -15.82 -4.64
CA ARG A 180 -12.68 -17.24 -4.54
C ARG A 180 -12.20 -17.88 -3.24
N ASN A 181 -11.09 -17.41 -2.69
CA ASN A 181 -10.47 -17.92 -1.46
C ASN A 181 -10.79 -17.08 -0.20
N ASN A 182 -11.76 -16.14 -0.29
CA ASN A 182 -12.13 -15.25 0.83
C ASN A 182 -10.95 -14.43 1.39
N VAL A 183 -9.96 -14.13 0.57
CA VAL A 183 -8.82 -13.25 0.87
C VAL A 183 -9.17 -11.82 0.49
N LYS A 184 -8.94 -10.87 1.37
CA LYS A 184 -9.15 -9.45 1.08
C LYS A 184 -7.90 -8.84 0.44
N TRP A 185 -8.06 -7.69 -0.20
CA TRP A 185 -6.96 -7.04 -0.89
C TRP A 185 -7.02 -5.52 -0.80
N TRP A 186 -5.90 -4.89 -0.95
CA TRP A 186 -5.77 -3.47 -1.29
C TRP A 186 -4.62 -3.28 -2.27
N ALA A 187 -4.63 -2.14 -2.98
CA ALA A 187 -3.54 -1.76 -3.85
C ALA A 187 -2.59 -0.77 -3.18
N THR A 188 -1.34 -0.84 -3.55
CA THR A 188 -0.32 0.15 -3.16
C THR A 188 0.55 0.52 -4.36
N SER A 189 1.09 1.73 -4.32
CA SER A 189 2.10 2.19 -5.26
C SER A 189 3.42 1.45 -5.03
N ALA A 190 4.11 1.12 -6.13
CA ALA A 190 5.51 0.70 -6.13
C ALA A 190 6.44 1.90 -6.39
N LEU A 191 6.04 3.10 -5.95
CA LEU A 191 6.73 4.38 -6.09
C LEU A 191 6.79 4.89 -7.54
N GLU A 192 5.72 4.69 -8.29
CA GLU A 192 5.58 5.23 -9.63
C GLU A 192 5.55 6.77 -9.63
N SER A 193 5.85 7.36 -10.79
CA SER A 193 5.55 8.77 -11.03
C SER A 193 4.03 9.03 -10.90
N ASN A 194 3.64 10.30 -10.83
CA ASN A 194 2.22 10.67 -10.78
C ASN A 194 1.42 10.14 -11.98
N ILE A 195 2.04 9.89 -13.13
CA ILE A 195 1.36 9.26 -14.29
C ILE A 195 1.01 7.80 -13.99
N GLY A 196 1.96 7.02 -13.46
CA GLY A 196 1.70 5.63 -13.07
C GLY A 196 0.72 5.55 -11.89
N LEU A 197 0.89 6.41 -10.88
CA LEU A 197 -0.03 6.52 -9.75
C LEU A 197 -1.46 6.85 -10.19
N ASN A 198 -1.62 7.71 -11.21
CA ASN A 198 -2.91 8.04 -11.81
C ASN A 198 -3.61 6.81 -12.40
N ALA A 199 -2.89 5.98 -13.14
CA ALA A 199 -3.45 4.76 -13.71
C ALA A 199 -3.94 3.80 -12.61
N ILE A 200 -3.13 3.62 -11.57
CA ILE A 200 -3.44 2.76 -10.42
C ILE A 200 -4.64 3.32 -9.64
N ALA A 201 -4.68 4.61 -9.35
CA ALA A 201 -5.76 5.24 -8.59
C ALA A 201 -7.11 5.10 -9.30
N GLN A 202 -7.16 5.40 -10.59
CA GLN A 202 -8.39 5.26 -11.38
C GLN A 202 -8.85 3.80 -11.44
N TRP A 203 -7.93 2.86 -11.66
CA TRP A 203 -8.25 1.44 -11.68
C TRP A 203 -8.76 0.94 -10.33
N VAL A 204 -8.13 1.33 -9.22
CA VAL A 204 -8.57 0.96 -7.86
C VAL A 204 -9.99 1.45 -7.59
N TYR A 205 -10.31 2.67 -8.02
CA TYR A 205 -11.65 3.22 -7.87
C TYR A 205 -12.69 2.39 -8.62
N GLU A 206 -12.41 2.01 -9.87
CA GLU A 206 -13.29 1.16 -10.70
C GLU A 206 -13.49 -0.25 -10.10
N LYS A 207 -12.52 -0.74 -9.33
CA LYS A 207 -12.65 -2.04 -8.65
C LYS A 207 -13.42 -1.96 -7.32
N HIS A 208 -13.96 -0.80 -6.95
CA HIS A 208 -14.72 -0.59 -5.72
C HIS A 208 -14.02 -1.13 -4.47
N ALA A 209 -12.72 -0.90 -4.37
CA ALA A 209 -11.89 -1.38 -3.28
C ALA A 209 -12.32 -0.76 -1.95
N ASN A 210 -12.75 -1.59 -1.01
CA ASN A 210 -13.35 -1.15 0.26
C ASN A 210 -12.33 -0.83 1.36
N MET A 211 -11.05 -1.16 1.15
CA MET A 211 -9.99 -0.96 2.13
C MET A 211 -9.24 0.36 1.85
N LYS A 212 -8.53 0.87 2.85
CA LYS A 212 -7.63 2.00 2.65
C LYS A 212 -6.44 1.59 1.79
N GLN A 213 -6.16 2.36 0.75
CA GLN A 213 -5.18 2.05 -0.28
C GLN A 213 -3.81 2.68 0.03
N GLY A 214 -2.73 2.10 -0.46
CA GLY A 214 -1.36 2.64 -0.31
C GLY A 214 -0.98 3.61 -1.44
N LEU A 215 -1.80 4.64 -1.71
CA LEU A 215 -1.64 5.53 -2.87
C LEU A 215 -1.19 6.95 -2.48
N GLY A 216 -0.61 7.13 -1.31
CA GLY A 216 -0.16 8.43 -0.80
C GLY A 216 1.25 8.85 -1.24
N THR A 217 1.81 8.31 -2.31
CA THR A 217 3.23 8.43 -2.69
C THR A 217 3.54 9.55 -3.70
N GLY A 218 2.52 10.24 -4.23
CA GLY A 218 2.69 11.22 -5.31
C GLY A 218 3.59 12.42 -5.01
N LYS A 219 3.88 12.72 -3.74
CA LYS A 219 4.79 13.79 -3.31
C LYS A 219 6.14 13.28 -2.79
N LEU A 220 6.45 12.01 -2.99
CA LEU A 220 7.68 11.41 -2.49
C LEU A 220 8.93 11.93 -3.21
N PHE A 221 8.83 12.14 -4.50
CA PHE A 221 9.95 12.62 -5.34
C PHE A 221 9.80 14.11 -5.65
N SER A 222 10.87 14.87 -5.47
CA SER A 222 10.91 16.31 -5.77
C SER A 222 10.80 16.63 -7.26
N ASN A 223 11.18 15.68 -8.12
CA ASN A 223 11.14 15.78 -9.59
C ASN A 223 9.93 15.07 -10.21
N ASN A 224 8.88 14.82 -9.44
CA ASN A 224 7.67 14.16 -9.95
C ASN A 224 6.85 15.12 -10.84
N ILE A 225 6.03 14.55 -11.70
CA ILE A 225 5.18 15.29 -12.62
C ILE A 225 4.05 15.96 -11.84
N PRO A 226 3.85 17.29 -11.95
CA PRO A 226 2.69 17.95 -11.35
C PRO A 226 1.39 17.35 -11.84
N SER A 227 0.48 17.11 -10.92
CA SER A 227 -0.76 16.35 -11.18
C SER A 227 -1.97 17.01 -10.52
N PRO A 228 -3.20 16.69 -10.98
CA PRO A 228 -4.43 17.13 -10.33
C PRO A 228 -4.69 16.50 -8.96
N TYR A 229 -3.83 15.60 -8.50
CA TYR A 229 -4.05 14.91 -7.23
C TYR A 229 -3.71 15.77 -6.02
N ILE A 230 -4.59 15.72 -5.02
CA ILE A 230 -4.31 16.19 -3.68
C ILE A 230 -4.65 15.11 -2.66
N ILE A 231 -4.02 15.20 -1.50
CA ILE A 231 -4.37 14.38 -0.33
C ILE A 231 -4.99 15.31 0.71
N GLU A 232 -6.20 15.00 1.11
CA GLU A 232 -6.92 15.74 2.14
C GLU A 232 -7.61 14.76 3.10
N LYS A 233 -7.36 14.90 4.39
CA LYS A 233 -7.95 14.08 5.45
C LYS A 233 -7.88 12.57 5.18
N GLY A 234 -6.68 12.07 4.82
CA GLY A 234 -6.46 10.66 4.53
C GLY A 234 -7.16 10.15 3.26
N ARG A 235 -7.53 11.03 2.34
CA ARG A 235 -8.20 10.68 1.08
C ARG A 235 -7.46 11.27 -0.12
N LEU A 236 -7.27 10.48 -1.16
CA LEU A 236 -6.76 10.91 -2.45
C LEU A 236 -7.92 11.46 -3.29
N LYS A 237 -7.79 12.70 -3.76
CA LYS A 237 -8.78 13.40 -4.58
C LYS A 237 -8.21 13.79 -5.93
N TYR A 238 -9.03 13.76 -6.97
CA TYR A 238 -8.72 14.29 -8.29
C TYR A 238 -9.39 15.67 -8.43
N ILE A 239 -8.60 16.74 -8.51
CA ILE A 239 -9.11 18.11 -8.60
C ILE A 239 -9.13 18.55 -10.05
N THR A 240 -10.28 18.58 -10.67
CA THR A 240 -10.47 18.88 -12.11
C THR A 240 -9.97 20.26 -12.55
N LYS A 241 -9.86 21.23 -11.62
CA LYS A 241 -9.29 22.55 -11.87
C LYS A 241 -7.76 22.54 -11.99
N ASN A 242 -7.10 21.56 -11.40
CA ASN A 242 -5.65 21.38 -11.51
C ASN A 242 -5.34 20.69 -12.85
N LYS A 243 -4.25 21.08 -13.47
CA LYS A 243 -3.82 20.49 -14.75
C LYS A 243 -2.60 19.62 -14.57
N TRP A 244 -2.45 18.66 -15.46
CA TRP A 244 -1.20 17.94 -15.65
C TRP A 244 -0.17 18.87 -16.28
N ASP A 245 1.05 18.85 -15.78
CA ASP A 245 2.19 19.46 -16.48
C ASP A 245 2.98 18.34 -17.17
N LEU A 246 2.74 18.19 -18.46
CA LEU A 246 3.36 17.17 -19.31
C LEU A 246 4.55 17.71 -20.12
N SER A 247 5.02 18.92 -19.84
CA SER A 247 6.09 19.62 -20.60
C SER A 247 7.39 18.82 -20.70
N LEU A 248 7.69 17.97 -19.72
CA LEU A 248 8.84 17.04 -19.76
C LEU A 248 8.80 16.09 -20.97
N PHE A 249 7.61 15.67 -21.41
CA PHE A 249 7.45 14.78 -22.56
C PHE A 249 7.58 15.50 -23.88
N ASP A 250 7.24 16.80 -23.95
CA ASP A 250 7.38 17.60 -25.16
C ASP A 250 8.85 17.90 -25.47
N GLN A 251 9.67 18.12 -24.45
CA GLN A 251 11.11 18.28 -24.62
C GLN A 251 11.81 17.01 -25.14
N GLN A 252 11.37 15.83 -24.72
CA GLN A 252 11.92 14.56 -25.22
C GLN A 252 11.53 14.26 -26.67
N LYS A 253 10.35 14.69 -27.13
CA LYS A 253 9.97 14.57 -28.55
C LYS A 253 10.90 15.38 -29.47
N GLN A 254 11.39 16.53 -29.03
CA GLN A 254 12.32 17.36 -29.80
C GLN A 254 13.74 16.76 -29.89
N LEU A 255 14.12 15.87 -28.97
CA LEU A 255 15.43 15.19 -28.97
C LEU A 255 15.43 13.89 -29.80
N LEU A 256 14.24 13.39 -30.21
CA LEU A 256 14.08 12.16 -30.99
C LEU A 256 13.71 12.41 -32.46
N LEU A 257 13.59 13.67 -32.88
CA LEU A 257 13.42 14.15 -34.27
C LEU A 257 14.71 14.80 -34.76
#